data_6f4f19b3172c2639cfb0865de72a89db
#
_entry.id   6f4f19b3172c2639cfb0865de72a89db
#
_cell.length_a   1.000
_cell.length_b   1.000
_cell.length_c   1.000
_cell.angle_alpha   90.00
_cell.angle_beta   90.00
_cell.angle_gamma   90.00
#
_symmetry.space_group_name_H-M   'P 1'
#
loop_
_entity.id
_entity.type
_entity.pdbx_description
1 polymer ?
#
loop_
_entity_poly.entity_id
_entity_poly.type
_entity_poly.pdbx_seq_one_letter_code
_entity_poly.pdbx_strand_id
1 'polypeptide(L)'
;MSGLAINSISLSHFRSHRAAKIDFSSGPVALFGDNGAGKTNVLEAISILSPGRGLRRAALEDMARKPESLGWKITAEVAGLRQNHFIETWYQSGASRQVRLDDKAASQAALARVARVVWLVPAMDRLWIEAAEGRRRFLDRLTLSFMPDHAEATLSYERAMRDRNRLLKDQAKDP
;
A
#
# COMPACT_ATOMS: atom_id res chain seq x y z
N MET A 1 -12.17 -24.06 -3.95
CA MET A 1 -12.61 -22.66 -4.16
C MET A 1 -11.35 -21.79 -4.14
N SER A 2 -11.00 -21.22 -5.31
CA SER A 2 -9.85 -20.33 -5.42
C SER A 2 -10.20 -19.00 -4.74
N GLY A 3 -9.64 -18.75 -3.59
CA GLY A 3 -9.79 -17.47 -2.88
C GLY A 3 -8.84 -16.41 -3.44
N LEU A 4 -8.95 -15.18 -2.94
CA LEU A 4 -7.96 -14.13 -3.21
C LEU A 4 -6.60 -14.56 -2.66
N ALA A 5 -5.57 -14.59 -3.51
CA ALA A 5 -4.21 -14.96 -3.14
C ALA A 5 -3.20 -14.17 -3.98
N ILE A 6 -2.01 -13.95 -3.45
CA ILE A 6 -0.88 -13.46 -4.22
C ILE A 6 -0.11 -14.69 -4.70
N ASN A 7 0.01 -14.86 -6.02
CA ASN A 7 0.78 -15.96 -6.61
C ASN A 7 2.28 -15.63 -6.63
N SER A 8 2.60 -14.39 -6.98
CA SER A 8 3.99 -13.93 -6.99
C SER A 8 4.09 -12.43 -6.73
N ILE A 9 5.23 -12.01 -6.22
CA ILE A 9 5.59 -10.60 -6.08
C ILE A 9 7.05 -10.39 -6.48
N SER A 10 7.31 -9.34 -7.23
CA SER A 10 8.67 -8.92 -7.56
C SER A 10 8.90 -7.49 -7.11
N LEU A 11 10.05 -7.26 -6.52
CA LEU A 11 10.48 -5.97 -5.98
C LEU A 11 11.71 -5.51 -6.76
N SER A 12 11.75 -4.24 -7.14
CA SER A 12 12.92 -3.61 -7.75
C SER A 12 13.21 -2.29 -7.04
N HIS A 13 14.43 -2.15 -6.53
CA HIS A 13 14.93 -0.98 -5.79
C HIS A 13 14.00 -0.54 -4.64
N PHE A 14 13.34 -1.51 -4.00
CA PHE A 14 12.38 -1.25 -2.92
C PHE A 14 13.01 -1.54 -1.56
N ARG A 15 13.13 -0.53 -0.70
CA ARG A 15 13.73 -0.62 0.65
C ARG A 15 15.14 -1.24 0.60
N SER A 16 15.34 -2.38 1.28
CA SER A 16 16.62 -3.11 1.27
C SER A 16 16.82 -3.97 0.01
N HIS A 17 15.77 -4.20 -0.77
CA HIS A 17 15.82 -5.11 -1.91
C HIS A 17 16.22 -4.37 -3.19
N ARG A 18 17.38 -4.74 -3.78
CA ARG A 18 17.75 -4.31 -5.13
C ARG A 18 16.87 -5.00 -6.17
N ALA A 19 16.75 -6.31 -6.04
CA ALA A 19 15.80 -7.13 -6.75
C ALA A 19 15.43 -8.32 -5.86
N ALA A 20 14.15 -8.65 -5.83
CA ALA A 20 13.66 -9.85 -5.17
C ALA A 20 12.43 -10.35 -5.92
N LYS A 21 12.32 -11.67 -6.08
CA LYS A 21 11.11 -12.34 -6.57
C LYS A 21 10.74 -13.41 -5.56
N ILE A 22 9.46 -13.47 -5.23
CA ILE A 22 8.90 -14.44 -4.31
C ILE A 22 7.66 -15.02 -4.98
N ASP A 23 7.66 -16.33 -5.14
CA ASP A 23 6.50 -17.08 -5.59
C ASP A 23 5.86 -17.72 -4.35
N PHE A 24 4.54 -17.65 -4.25
CA PHE A 24 3.78 -18.15 -3.12
C PHE A 24 2.99 -19.39 -3.53
N SER A 25 2.97 -20.38 -2.65
CA SER A 25 2.03 -21.48 -2.74
C SER A 25 0.66 -21.07 -2.20
N SER A 26 -0.38 -21.81 -2.56
CA SER A 26 -1.71 -21.62 -1.97
C SER A 26 -1.69 -21.88 -0.45
N GLY A 27 -2.27 -20.97 0.32
CA GLY A 27 -2.43 -21.10 1.76
C GLY A 27 -1.65 -20.06 2.57
N PRO A 28 -1.61 -20.23 3.89
CA PRO A 28 -0.87 -19.34 4.78
C PRO A 28 0.63 -19.38 4.52
N VAL A 29 1.27 -18.21 4.54
CA VAL A 29 2.72 -18.06 4.32
C VAL A 29 3.36 -17.42 5.54
N ALA A 30 4.46 -18.03 6.02
CA ALA A 30 5.29 -17.49 7.08
C ALA A 30 6.62 -16.98 6.50
N LEU A 31 6.94 -15.71 6.74
CA LEU A 31 8.24 -15.13 6.41
C LEU A 31 9.12 -15.16 7.65
N PHE A 32 10.20 -15.92 7.61
CA PHE A 32 11.16 -16.05 8.69
C PHE A 32 12.59 -15.71 8.25
N GLY A 33 13.47 -15.48 9.19
CA GLY A 33 14.89 -15.11 8.96
C GLY A 33 15.35 -14.05 9.97
N ASP A 34 16.59 -13.65 9.85
CA ASP A 34 17.26 -12.72 10.78
C ASP A 34 16.63 -11.33 10.80
N ASN A 35 16.87 -10.60 11.88
CA ASN A 35 16.49 -9.20 11.97
C ASN A 35 17.26 -8.39 10.91
N GLY A 36 16.54 -7.54 10.18
CA GLY A 36 17.13 -6.80 9.07
C GLY A 36 17.06 -7.50 7.70
N ALA A 37 16.72 -8.79 7.62
CA ALA A 37 16.63 -9.54 6.34
C ALA A 37 15.60 -9.01 5.34
N GLY A 38 14.79 -8.01 5.71
CA GLY A 38 13.83 -7.39 4.79
C GLY A 38 12.42 -7.97 4.84
N LYS A 39 12.09 -8.87 5.79
CA LYS A 39 10.75 -9.47 5.92
C LYS A 39 9.62 -8.43 5.95
N THR A 40 9.78 -7.41 6.78
CA THR A 40 8.79 -6.33 6.87
C THR A 40 8.71 -5.48 5.60
N ASN A 41 9.80 -5.41 4.82
CA ASN A 41 9.79 -4.71 3.54
C ASN A 41 8.94 -5.47 2.50
N VAL A 42 8.95 -6.80 2.53
CA VAL A 42 8.04 -7.63 1.71
C VAL A 42 6.59 -7.40 2.11
N LEU A 43 6.27 -7.41 3.41
CA LEU A 43 4.91 -7.11 3.91
C LEU A 43 4.47 -5.68 3.54
N GLU A 44 5.38 -4.71 3.60
CA GLU A 44 5.11 -3.35 3.15
C GLU A 44 4.81 -3.30 1.66
N ALA A 45 5.59 -4.00 0.82
CA ALA A 45 5.33 -4.10 -0.61
C ALA A 45 3.96 -4.72 -0.92
N ILE A 46 3.58 -5.78 -0.20
CA ILE A 46 2.24 -6.38 -0.31
C ILE A 46 1.16 -5.36 0.06
N SER A 47 1.36 -4.58 1.12
CA SER A 47 0.39 -3.56 1.53
C SER A 47 0.20 -2.44 0.50
N ILE A 48 1.20 -2.18 -0.33
CA ILE A 48 1.17 -1.21 -1.43
C ILE A 48 0.35 -1.74 -2.62
N LEU A 49 0.05 -3.01 -2.73
CA LEU A 49 -0.88 -3.52 -3.74
C LEU A 49 -2.34 -3.09 -3.52
N SER A 50 -2.64 -2.44 -2.40
CA SER A 50 -3.93 -1.83 -2.10
C SER A 50 -3.87 -0.30 -2.17
N PRO A 51 -5.02 0.40 -2.18
CA PRO A 51 -5.03 1.87 -2.13
C PRO A 51 -4.38 2.43 -0.86
N GLY A 52 -3.82 3.64 -0.99
CA GLY A 52 -3.23 4.38 0.13
C GLY A 52 -1.72 4.21 0.26
N ARG A 53 -1.18 4.53 1.45
CA ARG A 53 0.26 4.69 1.71
C ARG A 53 0.92 3.44 2.30
N GLY A 54 0.24 2.30 2.26
CA GLY A 54 0.78 1.03 2.74
C GLY A 54 0.98 0.96 4.27
N LEU A 55 1.67 -0.10 4.67
CA LEU A 55 1.84 -0.52 6.07
C LEU A 55 2.47 0.56 6.98
N ARG A 56 3.57 1.15 6.54
CA ARG A 56 4.35 2.13 7.33
C ARG A 56 3.99 3.58 7.03
N ARG A 57 3.15 3.84 6.03
CA ARG A 57 2.75 5.18 5.58
C ARG A 57 3.93 6.10 5.24
N ALA A 58 5.03 5.52 4.82
CA ALA A 58 6.22 6.27 4.44
C ALA A 58 5.96 7.18 3.23
N ALA A 59 6.80 8.20 3.05
CA ALA A 59 6.84 8.94 1.81
C ALA A 59 7.35 8.04 0.67
N LEU A 60 6.99 8.33 -0.57
CA LEU A 60 7.31 7.47 -1.71
C LEU A 60 8.82 7.36 -1.94
N GLU A 61 9.52 8.47 -1.76
CA GLU A 61 10.98 8.55 -1.82
C GLU A 61 11.68 7.70 -0.77
N ASP A 62 11.09 7.60 0.42
CA ASP A 62 11.65 6.79 1.52
C ASP A 62 11.51 5.29 1.28
N MET A 63 10.64 4.87 0.36
CA MET A 63 10.50 3.47 -0.04
C MET A 63 11.57 3.05 -1.06
N ALA A 64 12.21 4.01 -1.73
CA ALA A 64 13.28 3.73 -2.66
C ALA A 64 14.52 3.19 -1.95
N ARG A 65 15.22 2.28 -2.61
CA ARG A 65 16.45 1.71 -2.09
C ARG A 65 17.56 2.78 -2.04
N LYS A 66 18.21 2.89 -0.89
CA LYS A 66 19.38 3.76 -0.70
C LYS A 66 20.67 2.93 -0.93
N PRO A 67 21.74 3.52 -1.48
CA PRO A 67 21.89 4.95 -1.80
C PRO A 67 21.33 5.39 -3.18
N GLU A 68 20.91 4.46 -4.03
CA GLU A 68 20.60 4.75 -5.45
C GLU A 68 19.44 5.74 -5.62
N SER A 69 18.39 5.63 -4.79
CA SER A 69 17.22 6.52 -4.73
C SER A 69 16.56 6.84 -6.10
N LEU A 70 16.67 5.92 -7.05
CA LEU A 70 16.18 6.07 -8.43
C LEU A 70 14.65 5.96 -8.55
N GLY A 71 14.02 5.50 -7.49
CA GLY A 71 12.63 5.09 -7.44
C GLY A 71 12.50 3.62 -7.10
N TRP A 72 11.30 3.07 -7.23
CA TRP A 72 11.04 1.66 -6.97
C TRP A 72 9.91 1.14 -7.86
N LYS A 73 9.90 -0.18 -8.06
CA LYS A 73 8.80 -0.88 -8.75
C LYS A 73 8.44 -2.15 -8.00
N ILE A 74 7.13 -2.39 -7.91
CA ILE A 74 6.54 -3.63 -7.40
C ILE A 74 5.64 -4.19 -8.48
N THR A 75 5.78 -5.47 -8.79
CA THR A 75 4.87 -6.20 -9.65
C THR A 75 4.33 -7.40 -8.89
N ALA A 76 3.07 -7.75 -9.11
CA ALA A 76 2.45 -8.90 -8.47
C ALA A 76 1.44 -9.56 -9.39
N GLU A 77 1.39 -10.89 -9.34
CA GLU A 77 0.29 -11.67 -9.86
C GLU A 77 -0.64 -12.05 -8.72
N VAL A 78 -1.90 -11.67 -8.84
CA VAL A 78 -2.93 -11.87 -7.82
C VAL A 78 -4.03 -12.74 -8.38
N ALA A 79 -4.29 -13.88 -7.75
CA ALA A 79 -5.46 -14.68 -8.04
C ALA A 79 -6.70 -13.96 -7.53
N GLY A 80 -7.58 -13.57 -8.44
CA GLY A 80 -8.88 -13.00 -8.12
C GLY A 80 -9.98 -14.07 -8.08
N LEU A 81 -11.18 -13.66 -7.66
CA LEU A 81 -12.33 -14.58 -7.58
C LEU A 81 -12.78 -15.11 -8.96
N ARG A 82 -12.51 -14.39 -10.03
CA ARG A 82 -12.96 -14.72 -11.41
C ARG A 82 -11.78 -14.95 -12.36
N GLN A 83 -10.70 -14.22 -12.19
CA GLN A 83 -9.51 -14.27 -13.04
C GLN A 83 -8.28 -13.82 -12.25
N ASN A 84 -7.11 -14.15 -12.75
CA ASN A 84 -5.87 -13.60 -12.25
C ASN A 84 -5.69 -12.18 -12.78
N HIS A 85 -5.03 -11.35 -11.97
CA HIS A 85 -4.70 -9.96 -12.31
C HIS A 85 -3.21 -9.74 -12.17
N PHE A 86 -2.66 -8.96 -13.09
CA PHE A 86 -1.29 -8.48 -13.02
C PHE A 86 -1.27 -7.01 -12.57
N ILE A 87 -0.64 -6.77 -11.43
CA ILE A 87 -0.53 -5.44 -10.82
C ILE A 87 0.91 -4.97 -10.98
N GLU A 88 1.08 -3.76 -11.50
CA GLU A 88 2.32 -3.03 -11.43
C GLU A 88 2.08 -1.72 -10.68
N THR A 89 2.97 -1.40 -9.77
CA THR A 89 2.99 -0.07 -9.14
C THR A 89 4.42 0.39 -8.98
N TRP A 90 4.67 1.67 -9.26
CA TRP A 90 6.00 2.22 -9.19
C TRP A 90 6.00 3.69 -8.82
N TYR A 91 7.17 4.15 -8.43
CA TYR A 91 7.48 5.53 -8.16
C TYR A 91 8.81 5.87 -8.84
N GLN A 92 8.86 7.02 -9.48
CA GLN A 92 10.09 7.66 -9.97
C GLN A 92 10.25 8.98 -9.22
N SER A 93 11.50 9.37 -8.96
CA SER A 93 11.80 10.58 -8.18
C SER A 93 11.08 11.80 -8.75
N GLY A 94 10.40 12.54 -7.86
CA GLY A 94 9.64 13.74 -8.21
C GLY A 94 8.24 13.48 -8.80
N ALA A 95 7.84 12.23 -9.03
CA ALA A 95 6.52 11.89 -9.59
C ALA A 95 5.53 11.43 -8.52
N SER A 96 4.27 11.30 -8.88
CA SER A 96 3.29 10.57 -8.08
C SER A 96 3.43 9.07 -8.31
N ARG A 97 2.96 8.25 -7.34
CA ARG A 97 2.86 6.80 -7.50
C ARG A 97 1.96 6.45 -8.67
N GLN A 98 2.48 5.64 -9.59
CA GLN A 98 1.77 5.14 -10.76
C GLN A 98 1.27 3.72 -10.53
N VAL A 99 0.21 3.35 -11.21
CA VAL A 99 -0.40 2.01 -11.16
C VAL A 99 -0.79 1.58 -12.56
N ARG A 100 -0.54 0.31 -12.86
CA ARG A 100 -1.06 -0.38 -14.02
C ARG A 100 -1.71 -1.68 -13.56
N LEU A 101 -2.86 -1.99 -14.14
CA LEU A 101 -3.63 -3.20 -13.88
C LEU A 101 -3.91 -3.88 -15.21
N ASP A 102 -3.46 -5.11 -15.37
CA ASP A 102 -3.60 -5.90 -16.61
C ASP A 102 -3.14 -5.08 -17.83
N ASP A 103 -1.91 -4.53 -17.75
CA ASP A 103 -1.24 -3.70 -18.76
C ASP A 103 -1.93 -2.34 -19.08
N LYS A 104 -2.98 -1.97 -18.36
CA LYS A 104 -3.68 -0.70 -18.53
C LYS A 104 -3.40 0.25 -17.37
N ALA A 105 -3.16 1.53 -17.68
CA ALA A 105 -3.03 2.55 -16.66
C ALA A 105 -4.29 2.60 -15.79
N ALA A 106 -4.10 2.65 -14.47
CA ALA A 106 -5.20 2.60 -13.51
C ALA A 106 -4.99 3.58 -12.37
N SER A 107 -6.08 3.95 -11.69
CA SER A 107 -5.99 4.72 -10.45
C SER A 107 -5.63 3.82 -9.28
N GLN A 108 -5.08 4.40 -8.20
CA GLN A 108 -4.86 3.64 -6.97
C GLN A 108 -6.17 3.06 -6.40
N ALA A 109 -7.31 3.74 -6.59
CA ALA A 109 -8.61 3.26 -6.14
C ALA A 109 -9.02 1.97 -6.86
N ALA A 110 -8.64 1.78 -8.13
CA ALA A 110 -8.93 0.56 -8.88
C ALA A 110 -8.33 -0.70 -8.24
N LEU A 111 -7.21 -0.57 -7.52
CA LEU A 111 -6.60 -1.69 -6.78
C LEU A 111 -7.54 -2.32 -5.76
N ALA A 112 -8.44 -1.55 -5.15
CA ALA A 112 -9.41 -2.06 -4.17
C ALA A 112 -10.35 -3.13 -4.74
N ARG A 113 -10.54 -3.13 -6.05
CA ARG A 113 -11.40 -4.11 -6.74
C ARG A 113 -10.70 -5.45 -6.96
N VAL A 114 -9.37 -5.44 -6.92
CA VAL A 114 -8.52 -6.60 -7.23
C VAL A 114 -7.81 -7.13 -5.99
N ALA A 115 -7.19 -6.24 -5.20
CA ALA A 115 -6.40 -6.61 -4.04
C ALA A 115 -6.98 -5.94 -2.77
N ARG A 116 -7.48 -6.76 -1.87
CA ARG A 116 -8.05 -6.32 -0.58
C ARG A 116 -7.11 -6.75 0.53
N VAL A 117 -6.23 -5.85 0.94
CA VAL A 117 -5.18 -6.16 1.91
C VAL A 117 -5.52 -5.52 3.25
N VAL A 118 -5.64 -6.34 4.25
CA VAL A 118 -5.75 -5.94 5.66
C VAL A 118 -4.51 -6.41 6.39
N TRP A 119 -3.98 -5.61 7.28
CA TRP A 119 -2.82 -5.96 8.08
C TRP A 119 -2.96 -5.57 9.54
N LEU A 120 -2.29 -6.32 10.40
CA LEU A 120 -2.09 -6.01 11.80
C LEU A 120 -0.60 -5.84 12.06
N VAL A 121 -0.25 -4.86 12.85
CA VAL A 121 1.12 -4.63 13.33
C VAL A 121 1.09 -4.49 14.84
N PRO A 122 2.19 -4.80 15.56
CA PRO A 122 2.22 -4.71 17.03
C PRO A 122 1.79 -3.34 17.59
N ALA A 123 2.11 -2.25 16.88
CA ALA A 123 1.67 -0.91 17.28
C ALA A 123 0.13 -0.75 17.31
N MET A 124 -0.63 -1.63 16.65
CA MET A 124 -2.10 -1.58 16.66
C MET A 124 -2.72 -2.12 17.96
N ASP A 125 -1.94 -2.71 18.85
CA ASP A 125 -2.41 -3.06 20.21
C ASP A 125 -2.88 -1.80 20.96
N ARG A 126 -2.31 -0.64 20.61
CA ARG A 126 -2.67 0.66 21.17
C ARG A 126 -3.80 1.40 20.43
N LEU A 127 -4.43 0.76 19.45
CA LEU A 127 -5.45 1.39 18.59
C LEU A 127 -6.57 2.08 19.39
N TRP A 128 -6.94 1.53 20.56
CA TRP A 128 -7.98 2.07 21.43
C TRP A 128 -7.48 3.12 22.43
N ILE A 129 -6.17 3.18 22.65
CA ILE A 129 -5.54 4.11 23.60
C ILE A 129 -5.04 5.36 22.85
N GLU A 130 -4.65 5.21 21.60
CA GLU A 130 -4.12 6.29 20.77
C GLU A 130 -5.22 7.15 20.13
N ALA A 131 -4.81 8.18 19.38
CA ALA A 131 -5.71 9.14 18.74
C ALA A 131 -6.75 8.49 17.82
N ALA A 132 -7.92 9.12 17.72
CA ALA A 132 -9.06 8.66 16.91
C ALA A 132 -8.73 8.42 15.43
N GLU A 133 -7.72 9.10 14.90
CA GLU A 133 -7.29 8.96 13.50
C GLU A 133 -6.78 7.55 13.18
N GLY A 134 -6.10 6.89 14.10
CA GLY A 134 -5.66 5.49 13.96
C GLY A 134 -6.84 4.54 13.80
N ARG A 135 -7.85 4.70 14.67
CA ARG A 135 -9.10 3.90 14.65
C ARG A 135 -9.88 4.10 13.37
N ARG A 136 -10.05 5.36 12.94
CA ARG A 136 -10.75 5.69 11.69
C ARG A 136 -10.07 5.01 10.50
N ARG A 137 -8.75 5.11 10.38
CA ARG A 137 -7.99 4.47 9.29
C ARG A 137 -8.08 2.96 9.28
N PHE A 138 -8.12 2.36 10.46
CA PHE A 138 -8.33 0.91 10.58
C PHE A 138 -9.73 0.53 10.08
N LEU A 139 -10.76 1.28 10.49
CA LEU A 139 -12.13 1.08 10.04
C LEU A 139 -12.26 1.30 8.53
N ASP A 140 -11.70 2.38 7.98
CA ASP A 140 -11.70 2.65 6.53
C ASP A 140 -11.12 1.47 5.74
N ARG A 141 -10.05 0.86 6.24
CA ARG A 141 -9.43 -0.30 5.60
C ARG A 141 -10.30 -1.56 5.69
N LEU A 142 -10.94 -1.79 6.82
CA LEU A 142 -11.90 -2.89 6.95
C LEU A 142 -13.07 -2.68 5.99
N THR A 143 -13.64 -1.48 5.97
CA THR A 143 -14.74 -1.13 5.07
C THR A 143 -14.34 -1.37 3.61
N LEU A 144 -13.13 -0.96 3.23
CA LEU A 144 -12.59 -1.15 1.89
C LEU A 144 -12.52 -2.64 1.49
N SER A 145 -12.33 -3.55 2.45
CA SER A 145 -12.30 -5.00 2.19
C SER A 145 -13.67 -5.56 1.81
N PHE A 146 -14.75 -4.87 2.15
CA PHE A 146 -16.13 -5.26 1.81
C PHE A 146 -16.72 -4.38 0.70
N MET A 147 -16.37 -3.10 0.69
CA MET A 147 -16.91 -2.08 -0.20
C MET A 147 -15.75 -1.39 -0.96
N PRO A 148 -15.35 -1.89 -2.14
CA PRO A 148 -14.23 -1.33 -2.90
C PRO A 148 -14.39 0.15 -3.24
N ASP A 149 -15.63 0.62 -3.46
CA ASP A 149 -15.92 2.02 -3.79
C ASP A 149 -15.63 2.98 -2.63
N HIS A 150 -15.50 2.47 -1.39
CA HIS A 150 -15.06 3.25 -0.23
C HIS A 150 -13.64 3.84 -0.41
N ALA A 151 -12.83 3.28 -1.31
CA ALA A 151 -11.50 3.82 -1.64
C ALA A 151 -11.58 5.26 -2.18
N GLU A 152 -12.52 5.53 -3.08
CA GLU A 152 -12.70 6.84 -3.69
C GLU A 152 -13.18 7.86 -2.64
N ALA A 153 -14.12 7.46 -1.80
CA ALA A 153 -14.62 8.29 -0.70
C ALA A 153 -13.50 8.65 0.29
N THR A 154 -12.69 7.66 0.68
CA THR A 154 -11.55 7.86 1.60
C THR A 154 -10.50 8.81 1.00
N LEU A 155 -10.11 8.60 -0.26
CA LEU A 155 -9.14 9.45 -0.95
C LEU A 155 -9.65 10.89 -1.11
N SER A 156 -10.94 11.05 -1.43
CA SER A 156 -11.59 12.36 -1.55
C SER A 156 -11.62 13.08 -0.20
N TYR A 157 -12.01 12.40 0.86
CA TYR A 157 -11.99 12.94 2.22
C TYR A 157 -10.59 13.36 2.65
N GLU A 158 -9.58 12.52 2.45
CA GLU A 158 -8.19 12.85 2.81
C GLU A 158 -7.66 14.07 2.03
N ARG A 159 -8.08 14.25 0.77
CA ARG A 159 -7.75 15.42 -0.02
C ARG A 159 -8.39 16.67 0.57
N ALA A 160 -9.70 16.65 0.80
CA ALA A 160 -10.44 17.78 1.39
C ALA A 160 -9.88 18.19 2.75
N MET A 161 -9.52 17.22 3.60
CA MET A 161 -8.87 17.46 4.90
C MET A 161 -7.51 18.14 4.77
N ARG A 162 -6.69 17.73 3.81
CA ARG A 162 -5.39 18.39 3.56
C ARG A 162 -5.57 19.82 3.09
N ASP A 163 -6.49 20.05 2.16
CA ASP A 163 -6.77 21.38 1.62
C ASP A 163 -7.32 22.31 2.70
N ARG A 164 -8.28 21.85 3.50
CA ARG A 164 -8.78 22.59 4.68
C ARG A 164 -7.65 22.94 5.63
N ASN A 165 -6.82 21.98 6.02
CA ASN A 165 -5.74 22.22 6.97
C ASN A 165 -4.68 23.19 6.43
N ARG A 166 -4.44 23.18 5.12
CA ARG A 166 -3.58 24.18 4.46
C ARG A 166 -4.16 25.57 4.59
N LEU A 167 -5.42 25.75 4.21
CA LEU A 167 -6.10 27.05 4.31
C LEU A 167 -6.11 27.61 5.73
N LEU A 168 -6.38 26.77 6.73
CA LEU A 168 -6.35 27.20 8.14
C LEU A 168 -4.94 27.63 8.60
N LYS A 169 -3.88 26.98 8.10
CA LYS A 169 -2.50 27.37 8.40
C LYS A 169 -2.12 28.68 7.72
N ASP A 170 -2.60 28.91 6.51
CA ASP A 170 -2.33 30.12 5.76
C ASP A 170 -3.06 31.31 6.39
N GLN A 171 -4.33 31.14 6.80
CA GLN A 171 -5.08 32.17 7.55
C GLN A 171 -4.46 32.51 8.92
N ALA A 172 -3.83 31.52 9.58
CA ALA A 172 -3.18 31.77 10.86
C ALA A 172 -1.84 32.52 10.75
N LYS A 173 -1.33 32.74 9.53
CA LYS A 173 -0.09 33.48 9.24
C LYS A 173 -0.35 34.91 8.79
N ASP A 174 -1.59 35.25 8.48
CA ASP A 174 -2.02 36.61 8.11
C ASP A 174 -2.79 37.18 9.32
N PRO A 175 -2.15 38.00 10.20
CA PRO A 175 -2.80 38.59 11.36
C PRO A 175 -3.71 39.77 10.96
#